data_5c319c4311533c9336bb2c1391b27152
#
_entry.id   5c319c4311533c9336bb2c1391b27152
#
_cell.length_a   1.000
_cell.length_b   1.000
_cell.length_c   1.000
_cell.angle_alpha   90.00
_cell.angle_beta   90.00
_cell.angle_gamma   90.00
#
_symmetry.space_group_name_H-M   'P 1'
#
loop_
_entity.id
_entity.type
_entity.pdbx_description
1 polymer ?
#
loop_
_entity_poly.entity_id
_entity_poly.type
_entity_poly.pdbx_seq_one_letter_code
_entity_poly.pdbx_strand_id
1 'polypeptide(L)'
;CSWSRGLGDVYKRQIKNSDKGKDYDFFRNRLMFPIRNRRGQVIGFGGRVIENEEPKYLNSAESLVFKKNRELYGLYESIEQNRNINKILVVEGYTDVIALFAGGFPYAMATLGIATSKYHLENILKITNEVVFCFDGDQAGSDAARRAVEVTLPFINDNRKFNILFLPEGQDPASIIEEHGTNKFEEYLSKSVVLSKYIQDSFLAGNDDSIETKANAMRSFQNFIKSIPPSNFKTLLVEDFSSKLGFKVDEEIQPSIKKKSFTIKENETFIESTILKKILAVVLDFPGRINLDLFSYFD
;
A
#
# COMPACT_ATOMS: atom_id res chain seq x y z
N CYS A 1 4.34 35.61 16.89
CA CYS A 1 4.04 34.22 16.44
C CYS A 1 5.05 33.81 15.41
N SER A 2 6.01 32.97 15.81
CA SER A 2 6.90 32.28 14.88
C SER A 2 6.11 31.19 14.16
N TRP A 3 5.43 31.55 13.08
CA TRP A 3 4.73 30.58 12.22
C TRP A 3 5.80 29.86 11.40
N SER A 4 5.84 28.52 11.51
CA SER A 4 6.74 27.71 10.70
C SER A 4 6.49 28.00 9.23
N ARG A 5 7.56 28.17 8.44
CA ARG A 5 7.48 28.50 6.99
C ARG A 5 6.57 27.53 6.21
N GLY A 6 6.42 26.27 6.65
CA GLY A 6 5.55 25.28 6.03
C GLY A 6 4.06 25.58 6.12
N LEU A 7 3.56 26.10 7.24
CA LEU A 7 2.15 26.47 7.38
C LEU A 7 1.79 27.69 6.51
N GLY A 8 2.72 28.64 6.33
CA GLY A 8 2.51 29.79 5.46
C GLY A 8 2.26 29.40 3.99
N ASP A 9 2.95 28.40 3.49
CA ASP A 9 2.76 27.91 2.11
C ASP A 9 1.44 27.15 1.93
N VAL A 10 1.01 26.39 2.95
CA VAL A 10 -0.30 25.72 2.95
C VAL A 10 -1.42 26.77 2.98
N TYR A 11 -1.26 27.82 3.80
CA TYR A 11 -2.26 28.88 3.96
C TYR A 11 -2.40 29.77 2.72
N LYS A 12 -1.28 30.17 2.10
CA LYS A 12 -1.27 31.02 0.89
C LYS A 12 -1.96 30.40 -0.31
N ARG A 13 -2.00 29.05 -0.39
CA ARG A 13 -2.64 28.34 -1.50
C ARG A 13 -4.14 28.09 -1.32
N GLN A 14 -4.70 28.49 -0.20
CA GLN A 14 -6.14 28.44 0.05
C GLN A 14 -6.88 29.67 -0.47
N ILE A 15 -6.14 30.71 -0.84
CA ILE A 15 -6.68 31.93 -1.45
C ILE A 15 -6.31 31.91 -2.93
N LYS A 16 -7.29 32.08 -3.80
CA LYS A 16 -7.12 32.22 -5.24
C LYS A 16 -7.46 33.63 -5.69
N ASN A 17 -6.72 34.13 -6.66
CA ASN A 17 -7.02 35.38 -7.33
C ASN A 17 -7.95 35.09 -8.50
N SER A 18 -9.05 35.84 -8.60
CA SER A 18 -9.90 35.81 -9.80
C SER A 18 -9.23 36.64 -10.90
N ASP A 19 -9.60 36.39 -12.16
CA ASP A 19 -9.18 37.21 -13.32
C ASP A 19 -9.56 38.72 -13.18
N LYS A 20 -10.43 39.06 -12.22
CA LYS A 20 -10.86 40.42 -11.88
C LYS A 20 -10.10 41.00 -10.68
N GLY A 21 -8.99 40.38 -10.24
CA GLY A 21 -8.13 40.86 -9.15
C GLY A 21 -8.74 40.79 -7.75
N LYS A 22 -9.82 40.01 -7.54
CA LYS A 22 -10.38 39.76 -6.21
C LYS A 22 -9.92 38.43 -5.68
N ASP A 23 -9.40 38.45 -4.46
CA ASP A 23 -9.06 37.23 -3.72
C ASP A 23 -10.33 36.50 -3.26
N TYR A 24 -10.33 35.18 -3.33
CA TYR A 24 -11.42 34.35 -2.81
C TYR A 24 -10.90 33.08 -2.17
N ASP A 25 -11.63 32.58 -1.19
CA ASP A 25 -11.31 31.34 -0.51
C ASP A 25 -11.45 30.13 -1.47
N PHE A 26 -10.43 29.30 -1.50
CA PHE A 26 -10.42 28.09 -2.34
C PHE A 26 -11.45 27.06 -1.88
N PHE A 27 -11.59 26.92 -0.56
CA PHE A 27 -12.59 26.06 0.04
C PHE A 27 -13.78 26.89 0.53
N ARG A 28 -14.91 26.78 -0.15
CA ARG A 28 -16.15 27.50 0.20
C ARG A 28 -17.25 26.48 0.46
N ASN A 29 -18.03 26.66 1.51
CA ASN A 29 -19.15 25.80 1.93
C ASN A 29 -18.73 24.31 2.03
N ARG A 30 -17.57 24.04 2.65
CA ARG A 30 -17.02 22.69 2.73
C ARG A 30 -16.67 22.27 4.14
N LEU A 31 -16.98 21.02 4.47
CA LEU A 31 -16.40 20.36 5.62
C LEU A 31 -14.92 20.08 5.31
N MET A 32 -14.04 20.51 6.23
CA MET A 32 -12.60 20.46 6.02
C MET A 32 -11.94 19.28 6.72
N PHE A 33 -11.10 18.55 5.99
CA PHE A 33 -10.31 17.43 6.46
C PHE A 33 -8.83 17.81 6.42
N PRO A 34 -8.16 18.01 7.57
CA PRO A 34 -6.72 18.30 7.58
C PRO A 34 -5.94 17.05 7.15
N ILE A 35 -5.08 17.20 6.14
CA ILE A 35 -4.17 16.17 5.68
C ILE A 35 -2.85 16.35 6.41
N ARG A 36 -2.40 15.32 7.12
CA ARG A 36 -1.21 15.33 7.95
C ARG A 36 -0.10 14.49 7.33
N ASN A 37 1.13 14.97 7.47
CA ASN A 37 2.29 14.12 7.17
C ASN A 37 2.55 13.14 8.33
N ARG A 38 3.51 12.23 8.16
CA ARG A 38 3.88 11.22 9.16
C ARG A 38 4.29 11.80 10.53
N ARG A 39 4.60 13.11 10.61
CA ARG A 39 4.96 13.82 11.85
C ARG A 39 3.77 14.54 12.49
N GLY A 40 2.57 14.40 11.97
CA GLY A 40 1.35 15.06 12.44
C GLY A 40 1.21 16.51 11.99
N GLN A 41 2.13 17.04 11.18
CA GLN A 41 2.03 18.42 10.68
C GLN A 41 1.00 18.47 9.55
N VAL A 42 0.10 19.45 9.59
CA VAL A 42 -0.86 19.69 8.52
C VAL A 42 -0.12 20.23 7.29
N ILE A 43 -0.24 19.51 6.18
CA ILE A 43 0.44 19.79 4.90
C ILE A 43 -0.53 20.17 3.78
N GLY A 44 -1.82 19.93 3.98
CA GLY A 44 -2.89 20.22 3.05
C GLY A 44 -4.25 19.99 3.69
N PHE A 45 -5.29 20.19 2.89
CA PHE A 45 -6.67 19.97 3.29
C PHE A 45 -7.44 19.27 2.17
N GLY A 46 -8.37 18.41 2.55
CA GLY A 46 -9.50 17.99 1.77
C GLY A 46 -10.73 18.79 2.15
N GLY A 47 -11.66 18.98 1.24
CA GLY A 47 -12.94 19.62 1.51
C GLY A 47 -14.07 18.88 0.82
N ARG A 48 -15.12 18.50 1.56
CA ARG A 48 -16.36 17.93 1.02
C ARG A 48 -17.46 18.98 1.10
N VAL A 49 -18.21 19.18 0.02
CA VAL A 49 -19.36 20.10 0.04
C VAL A 49 -20.39 19.64 1.07
N ILE A 50 -21.05 20.62 1.71
CA ILE A 50 -22.15 20.39 2.65
C ILE A 50 -23.45 20.19 1.87
N GLU A 51 -23.61 20.91 0.78
CA GLU A 51 -24.76 20.87 -0.13
C GLU A 51 -24.41 20.18 -1.46
N ASN A 52 -25.37 20.04 -2.36
CA ASN A 52 -25.16 19.42 -3.68
C ASN A 52 -24.46 20.37 -4.67
N GLU A 53 -23.21 20.69 -4.40
CA GLU A 53 -22.33 21.46 -5.30
C GLU A 53 -21.24 20.57 -5.89
N GLU A 54 -20.82 20.87 -7.12
CA GLU A 54 -19.66 20.20 -7.73
C GLU A 54 -18.40 21.10 -7.65
N PRO A 55 -17.21 20.51 -7.51
CA PRO A 55 -16.92 19.09 -7.27
C PRO A 55 -17.24 18.66 -5.83
N LYS A 56 -17.81 17.46 -5.64
CA LYS A 56 -18.16 16.90 -4.33
C LYS A 56 -16.98 16.92 -3.37
N TYR A 57 -15.78 16.55 -3.84
CA TYR A 57 -14.53 16.60 -3.08
C TYR A 57 -13.52 17.52 -3.76
N LEU A 58 -12.79 18.27 -2.96
CA LEU A 58 -11.74 19.17 -3.41
C LEU A 58 -10.52 19.01 -2.50
N ASN A 59 -9.34 18.90 -3.08
CA ASN A 59 -8.09 18.81 -2.33
C ASN A 59 -7.24 20.04 -2.56
N SER A 60 -6.42 20.40 -1.58
CA SER A 60 -5.37 21.40 -1.74
C SER A 60 -4.56 21.14 -3.01
N ALA A 61 -4.14 22.19 -3.68
CA ALA A 61 -3.21 22.08 -4.79
C ALA A 61 -1.87 21.48 -4.31
N GLU A 62 -1.21 20.73 -5.19
CA GLU A 62 0.13 20.21 -4.87
C GLU A 62 1.12 21.33 -4.56
N SER A 63 2.03 21.04 -3.64
CA SER A 63 3.03 21.98 -3.17
C SER A 63 4.37 21.29 -2.92
N LEU A 64 5.37 22.02 -2.45
CA LEU A 64 6.64 21.42 -2.02
C LEU A 64 6.47 20.46 -0.85
N VAL A 65 5.48 20.71 0.02
CA VAL A 65 5.21 19.93 1.22
C VAL A 65 4.05 18.93 1.05
N PHE A 66 3.24 19.07 0.01
CA PHE A 66 2.07 18.23 -0.24
C PHE A 66 2.08 17.65 -1.65
N LYS A 67 2.16 16.35 -1.75
CA LYS A 67 2.11 15.57 -3.00
C LYS A 67 1.07 14.46 -2.85
N LYS A 68 -0.05 14.55 -3.58
CA LYS A 68 -1.14 13.55 -3.49
C LYS A 68 -0.67 12.12 -3.70
N ASN A 69 0.30 11.91 -4.58
CA ASN A 69 0.86 10.59 -4.89
C ASN A 69 1.83 10.05 -3.82
N ARG A 70 2.07 10.77 -2.73
CA ARG A 70 2.95 10.36 -1.62
C ARG A 70 2.25 10.30 -0.29
N GLU A 71 1.20 11.10 -0.11
CA GLU A 71 0.53 11.28 1.15
C GLU A 71 -0.75 10.41 1.22
N LEU A 72 -1.00 9.87 2.39
CA LEU A 72 -2.18 9.08 2.69
C LEU A 72 -2.94 9.74 3.84
N TYR A 73 -4.24 9.95 3.67
CA TYR A 73 -5.09 10.39 4.77
C TYR A 73 -5.25 9.29 5.81
N GLY A 74 -5.17 9.63 7.08
CA GLY A 74 -5.24 8.65 8.18
C GLY A 74 -3.90 7.98 8.52
N LEU A 75 -2.82 8.24 7.78
CA LEU A 75 -1.51 7.64 8.05
C LEU A 75 -0.96 8.01 9.43
N TYR A 76 -0.97 9.29 9.76
CA TYR A 76 -0.50 9.78 11.07
C TYR A 76 -1.38 9.23 12.19
N GLU A 77 -2.68 9.34 12.04
CA GLU A 77 -3.68 8.90 13.01
C GLU A 77 -3.57 7.38 13.27
N SER A 78 -3.34 6.58 12.23
CA SER A 78 -3.12 5.14 12.36
C SER A 78 -1.87 4.83 13.18
N ILE A 79 -0.77 5.55 12.94
CA ILE A 79 0.49 5.34 13.66
C ILE A 79 0.37 5.77 15.12
N GLU A 80 -0.32 6.88 15.41
CA GLU A 80 -0.54 7.38 16.77
C GLU A 80 -1.40 6.44 17.62
N GLN A 81 -2.44 5.85 17.02
CA GLN A 81 -3.36 4.98 17.74
C GLN A 81 -2.83 3.55 17.93
N ASN A 82 -1.87 3.12 17.12
CA ASN A 82 -1.40 1.75 17.14
C ASN A 82 0.11 1.66 17.36
N ARG A 83 0.54 0.97 18.43
CA ARG A 83 1.97 0.68 18.64
C ARG A 83 2.53 -0.27 17.58
N ASN A 84 1.73 -1.27 17.17
CA ASN A 84 2.08 -2.25 16.14
C ASN A 84 0.91 -2.38 15.17
N ILE A 85 1.14 -2.07 13.92
CA ILE A 85 0.15 -2.19 12.85
C ILE A 85 0.44 -3.48 12.08
N ASN A 86 -0.37 -4.50 12.30
CA ASN A 86 -0.20 -5.80 11.64
C ASN A 86 -0.65 -5.76 10.17
N LYS A 87 -1.70 -4.98 9.87
CA LYS A 87 -2.24 -4.80 8.53
C LYS A 87 -2.70 -3.37 8.32
N ILE A 88 -2.70 -2.90 7.09
CA ILE A 88 -3.28 -1.61 6.69
C ILE A 88 -4.40 -1.87 5.70
N LEU A 89 -5.51 -1.16 5.91
CA LEU A 89 -6.65 -1.12 5.01
C LEU A 89 -6.59 0.16 4.19
N VAL A 90 -6.48 0.04 2.87
CA VAL A 90 -6.45 1.16 1.94
C VAL A 90 -7.82 1.32 1.31
N VAL A 91 -8.44 2.48 1.51
CA VAL A 91 -9.77 2.86 1.00
C VAL A 91 -9.68 4.08 0.09
N GLU A 92 -10.79 4.54 -0.48
CA GLU A 92 -10.79 5.64 -1.45
C GLU A 92 -10.98 7.02 -0.80
N GLY A 93 -11.85 7.13 0.22
CA GLY A 93 -12.33 8.41 0.74
C GLY A 93 -11.97 8.74 2.18
N TYR A 94 -12.03 10.04 2.50
CA TYR A 94 -11.83 10.54 3.87
C TYR A 94 -12.90 10.04 4.83
N THR A 95 -14.14 10.02 4.36
CA THR A 95 -15.31 9.58 5.15
C THR A 95 -15.20 8.12 5.52
N ASP A 96 -14.67 7.29 4.61
CA ASP A 96 -14.45 5.87 4.86
C ASP A 96 -13.43 5.66 5.98
N VAL A 97 -12.32 6.40 5.94
CA VAL A 97 -11.31 6.35 7.01
C VAL A 97 -11.94 6.73 8.35
N ILE A 98 -12.71 7.82 8.40
CA ILE A 98 -13.34 8.30 9.63
C ILE A 98 -14.34 7.28 10.17
N ALA A 99 -15.21 6.73 9.32
CA ALA A 99 -16.18 5.71 9.71
C ALA A 99 -15.49 4.44 10.19
N LEU A 100 -14.43 4.00 9.50
CA LEU A 100 -13.65 2.84 9.89
C LEU A 100 -12.95 3.05 11.23
N PHE A 101 -12.35 4.22 11.47
CA PHE A 101 -11.76 4.53 12.77
C PHE A 101 -12.80 4.50 13.89
N ALA A 102 -13.96 5.13 13.67
CA ALA A 102 -15.08 5.10 14.61
C ALA A 102 -15.61 3.66 14.84
N GLY A 103 -15.57 2.84 13.80
CA GLY A 103 -15.94 1.42 13.82
C GLY A 103 -14.87 0.47 14.39
N GLY A 104 -13.74 0.99 14.91
CA GLY A 104 -12.71 0.16 15.53
C GLY A 104 -11.65 -0.41 14.58
N PHE A 105 -11.51 0.17 13.37
CA PHE A 105 -10.45 -0.14 12.39
C PHE A 105 -9.43 1.01 12.27
N PRO A 106 -8.66 1.33 13.33
CA PRO A 106 -7.76 2.49 13.35
C PRO A 106 -6.48 2.28 12.51
N TYR A 107 -6.53 1.41 11.52
CA TYR A 107 -5.48 1.13 10.56
C TYR A 107 -5.93 1.36 9.11
N ALA A 108 -7.03 2.10 8.93
CA ALA A 108 -7.52 2.51 7.62
C ALA A 108 -6.81 3.76 7.12
N MET A 109 -6.54 3.81 5.83
CA MET A 109 -5.92 4.95 5.15
C MET A 109 -6.57 5.17 3.80
N ALA A 110 -6.67 6.44 3.37
CA ALA A 110 -7.21 6.74 2.05
C ALA A 110 -6.18 7.39 1.13
N THR A 111 -6.31 7.09 -0.16
CA THR A 111 -5.69 7.85 -1.23
C THR A 111 -6.43 9.18 -1.42
N LEU A 112 -5.74 10.19 -1.93
CA LEU A 112 -6.27 11.56 -1.98
C LEU A 112 -6.96 11.88 -3.32
N GLY A 113 -7.92 11.03 -3.73
CA GLY A 113 -8.65 11.16 -4.99
C GLY A 113 -7.79 10.85 -6.21
N ILE A 114 -6.78 10.00 -6.04
CA ILE A 114 -5.95 9.44 -7.11
C ILE A 114 -5.76 7.94 -6.89
N ALA A 115 -5.39 7.21 -7.94
CA ALA A 115 -5.06 5.80 -7.82
C ALA A 115 -3.87 5.58 -6.87
N THR A 116 -3.82 4.40 -6.24
CA THR A 116 -2.68 3.97 -5.44
C THR A 116 -1.38 4.10 -6.23
N SER A 117 -0.37 4.72 -5.63
CA SER A 117 0.94 4.94 -6.24
C SER A 117 2.02 4.07 -5.59
N LYS A 118 3.17 3.93 -6.26
CA LYS A 118 4.34 3.28 -5.67
C LYS A 118 4.81 3.94 -4.37
N TYR A 119 4.68 5.25 -4.25
CA TYR A 119 5.09 5.98 -3.04
C TYR A 119 4.15 5.73 -1.87
N HIS A 120 2.84 5.55 -2.14
CA HIS A 120 1.89 5.10 -1.12
C HIS A 120 2.31 3.74 -0.57
N LEU A 121 2.60 2.77 -1.45
CA LEU A 121 3.06 1.44 -1.04
C LEU A 121 4.41 1.49 -0.30
N GLU A 122 5.38 2.27 -0.77
CA GLU A 122 6.65 2.47 -0.06
C GLU A 122 6.45 2.98 1.36
N ASN A 123 5.47 3.87 1.59
CA ASN A 123 5.16 4.38 2.92
C ASN A 123 4.43 3.35 3.79
N ILE A 124 3.46 2.63 3.23
CA ILE A 124 2.71 1.57 3.91
C ILE A 124 3.64 0.42 4.31
N LEU A 125 4.48 -0.05 3.39
CA LEU A 125 5.35 -1.21 3.58
C LEU A 125 6.55 -0.96 4.52
N LYS A 126 6.76 0.28 4.97
CA LYS A 126 7.64 0.62 6.11
C LYS A 126 6.98 0.38 7.47
N ILE A 127 5.68 0.12 7.50
CA ILE A 127 4.87 0.00 8.71
C ILE A 127 4.41 -1.44 8.89
N THR A 128 3.94 -2.07 7.81
CA THR A 128 3.39 -3.43 7.84
C THR A 128 3.76 -4.21 6.58
N ASN A 129 3.67 -5.53 6.67
CA ASN A 129 3.80 -6.43 5.52
C ASN A 129 2.43 -6.90 4.98
N GLU A 130 1.32 -6.47 5.56
CA GLU A 130 -0.01 -6.88 5.13
C GLU A 130 -0.84 -5.66 4.73
N VAL A 131 -1.34 -5.67 3.49
CA VAL A 131 -2.15 -4.59 2.91
C VAL A 131 -3.43 -5.19 2.36
N VAL A 132 -4.55 -4.60 2.74
CA VAL A 132 -5.86 -4.92 2.16
C VAL A 132 -6.33 -3.69 1.40
N PHE A 133 -6.53 -3.82 0.10
CA PHE A 133 -7.18 -2.79 -0.70
C PHE A 133 -8.67 -3.02 -0.69
N CYS A 134 -9.43 -2.00 -0.34
CA CYS A 134 -10.89 -2.04 -0.32
C CYS A 134 -11.43 -1.10 -1.39
N PHE A 135 -12.22 -1.66 -2.29
CA PHE A 135 -12.82 -0.96 -3.41
C PHE A 135 -14.33 -1.11 -3.39
N ASP A 136 -15.01 -0.10 -3.92
CA ASP A 136 -16.43 -0.16 -4.17
C ASP A 136 -16.75 -1.25 -5.20
N GLY A 137 -17.93 -1.84 -5.13
CA GLY A 137 -18.33 -2.97 -5.97
C GLY A 137 -18.77 -2.58 -7.40
N ASP A 138 -18.36 -1.41 -7.88
CA ASP A 138 -18.68 -0.90 -9.21
C ASP A 138 -17.53 -1.09 -10.22
N GLN A 139 -17.76 -0.67 -11.47
CA GLN A 139 -16.76 -0.75 -12.53
C GLN A 139 -15.54 0.14 -12.23
N ALA A 140 -15.74 1.30 -11.60
CA ALA A 140 -14.64 2.21 -11.26
C ALA A 140 -13.72 1.60 -10.19
N GLY A 141 -14.31 0.94 -9.17
CA GLY A 141 -13.59 0.19 -8.17
C GLY A 141 -12.82 -1.01 -8.75
N SER A 142 -13.42 -1.73 -9.72
CA SER A 142 -12.74 -2.81 -10.45
C SER A 142 -11.51 -2.29 -11.21
N ASP A 143 -11.64 -1.17 -11.92
CA ASP A 143 -10.53 -0.53 -12.63
C ASP A 143 -9.46 0.02 -11.67
N ALA A 144 -9.88 0.53 -10.51
CA ALA A 144 -8.96 0.98 -9.46
C ALA A 144 -8.19 -0.19 -8.86
N ALA A 145 -8.84 -1.33 -8.61
CA ALA A 145 -8.21 -2.56 -8.14
C ALA A 145 -7.13 -3.05 -9.11
N ARG A 146 -7.44 -3.11 -10.40
CA ARG A 146 -6.47 -3.50 -11.42
C ARG A 146 -5.22 -2.61 -11.40
N ARG A 147 -5.40 -1.28 -11.35
CA ARG A 147 -4.27 -0.33 -11.25
C ARG A 147 -3.48 -0.50 -9.97
N ALA A 148 -4.15 -0.71 -8.83
CA ALA A 148 -3.48 -0.94 -7.55
C ALA A 148 -2.65 -2.23 -7.58
N VAL A 149 -3.18 -3.31 -8.18
CA VAL A 149 -2.45 -4.56 -8.34
C VAL A 149 -1.21 -4.38 -9.23
N GLU A 150 -1.33 -3.70 -10.38
CA GLU A 150 -0.18 -3.42 -11.27
C GLU A 150 0.95 -2.68 -10.53
N VAL A 151 0.60 -1.67 -9.71
CA VAL A 151 1.57 -0.91 -8.90
C VAL A 151 2.17 -1.77 -7.79
N THR A 152 1.46 -2.80 -7.32
CA THR A 152 1.90 -3.69 -6.24
C THR A 152 2.92 -4.73 -6.70
N LEU A 153 2.91 -5.14 -7.98
CA LEU A 153 3.75 -6.22 -8.49
C LEU A 153 5.25 -6.11 -8.14
N PRO A 154 5.90 -4.93 -8.26
CA PRO A 154 7.32 -4.79 -7.91
C PRO A 154 7.62 -4.95 -6.40
N PHE A 155 6.57 -4.88 -5.56
CA PHE A 155 6.71 -4.96 -4.11
C PHE A 155 6.42 -6.35 -3.55
N ILE A 156 5.98 -7.28 -4.39
CA ILE A 156 5.68 -8.65 -3.99
C ILE A 156 6.96 -9.38 -3.59
N ASN A 157 6.92 -10.06 -2.45
CA ASN A 157 7.93 -11.02 -1.99
C ASN A 157 7.28 -12.05 -1.06
N ASP A 158 8.06 -13.01 -0.60
CA ASP A 158 7.55 -14.13 0.20
C ASP A 158 7.02 -13.72 1.60
N ASN A 159 7.33 -12.52 2.08
CA ASN A 159 6.94 -12.03 3.41
C ASN A 159 5.77 -11.03 3.38
N ARG A 160 5.36 -10.56 2.20
CA ARG A 160 4.30 -9.56 2.06
C ARG A 160 3.01 -10.18 1.61
N LYS A 161 1.92 -9.72 2.22
CA LYS A 161 0.57 -10.15 1.90
C LYS A 161 -0.23 -8.99 1.35
N PHE A 162 -0.89 -9.23 0.23
CA PHE A 162 -1.79 -8.26 -0.38
C PHE A 162 -3.14 -8.94 -0.63
N ASN A 163 -4.20 -8.32 -0.15
CA ASN A 163 -5.56 -8.78 -0.33
C ASN A 163 -6.39 -7.70 -1.00
N ILE A 164 -7.44 -8.11 -1.67
CA ILE A 164 -8.38 -7.22 -2.35
C ILE A 164 -9.78 -7.54 -1.80
N LEU A 165 -10.46 -6.52 -1.34
CA LEU A 165 -11.83 -6.56 -0.89
C LEU A 165 -12.67 -5.74 -1.87
N PHE A 166 -13.68 -6.35 -2.45
CA PHE A 166 -14.75 -5.65 -3.15
C PHE A 166 -15.98 -5.63 -2.25
N LEU A 167 -16.53 -4.46 -2.06
CA LEU A 167 -17.79 -4.28 -1.36
C LEU A 167 -18.97 -4.54 -2.31
N PRO A 168 -20.19 -4.74 -1.81
CA PRO A 168 -21.38 -4.81 -2.64
C PRO A 168 -21.57 -3.54 -3.47
N GLU A 169 -22.19 -3.67 -4.62
CA GLU A 169 -22.48 -2.53 -5.53
C GLU A 169 -23.25 -1.43 -4.80
N GLY A 170 -22.80 -0.19 -4.96
CA GLY A 170 -23.40 0.99 -4.35
C GLY A 170 -23.09 1.19 -2.86
N GLN A 171 -22.24 0.35 -2.27
CA GLN A 171 -21.80 0.47 -0.87
C GLN A 171 -20.33 0.85 -0.78
N ASP A 172 -20.03 1.74 0.15
CA ASP A 172 -18.70 2.11 0.60
C ASP A 172 -18.48 1.71 2.07
N PRO A 173 -17.28 1.74 2.62
CA PRO A 173 -17.02 1.37 4.01
C PRO A 173 -17.84 2.18 5.02
N ALA A 174 -18.09 3.47 4.73
CA ALA A 174 -18.84 4.33 5.62
C ALA A 174 -20.31 3.90 5.70
N SER A 175 -20.95 3.66 4.56
CA SER A 175 -22.34 3.20 4.49
C SER A 175 -22.53 1.84 5.16
N ILE A 176 -21.61 0.89 4.96
CA ILE A 176 -21.69 -0.43 5.62
C ILE A 176 -21.60 -0.28 7.13
N ILE A 177 -20.70 0.54 7.66
CA ILE A 177 -20.57 0.75 9.10
C ILE A 177 -21.83 1.43 9.67
N GLU A 178 -22.37 2.42 8.97
CA GLU A 178 -23.55 3.17 9.39
C GLU A 178 -24.81 2.31 9.35
N GLU A 179 -25.04 1.56 8.27
CA GLU A 179 -26.29 0.81 8.06
C GLU A 179 -26.29 -0.58 8.71
N HIS A 180 -25.13 -1.25 8.74
CA HIS A 180 -25.03 -2.65 9.11
C HIS A 180 -24.09 -2.92 10.30
N GLY A 181 -23.35 -1.90 10.71
CA GLY A 181 -22.44 -1.96 11.86
C GLY A 181 -21.09 -2.63 11.56
N THR A 182 -20.21 -2.52 12.54
CA THR A 182 -18.81 -2.98 12.49
C THR A 182 -18.67 -4.46 12.17
N ASN A 183 -19.49 -5.32 12.76
CA ASN A 183 -19.42 -6.78 12.55
C ASN A 183 -19.65 -7.17 11.09
N LYS A 184 -20.52 -6.43 10.40
CA LYS A 184 -20.77 -6.69 8.97
C LYS A 184 -19.58 -6.33 8.11
N PHE A 185 -18.93 -5.22 8.40
CA PHE A 185 -17.69 -4.85 7.69
C PHE A 185 -16.56 -5.87 7.96
N GLU A 186 -16.44 -6.36 9.19
CA GLU A 186 -15.47 -7.40 9.55
C GLU A 186 -15.74 -8.72 8.80
N GLU A 187 -17.01 -9.10 8.61
CA GLU A 187 -17.41 -10.23 7.77
C GLU A 187 -16.92 -10.05 6.32
N TYR A 188 -17.11 -8.88 5.72
CA TYR A 188 -16.58 -8.59 4.38
C TYR A 188 -15.05 -8.62 4.36
N LEU A 189 -14.40 -8.01 5.33
CA LEU A 189 -12.94 -7.98 5.44
C LEU A 189 -12.34 -9.39 5.50
N SER A 190 -13.00 -10.31 6.21
CA SER A 190 -12.59 -11.72 6.30
C SER A 190 -12.70 -12.48 4.98
N LYS A 191 -13.55 -12.01 4.06
CA LYS A 191 -13.75 -12.57 2.71
C LYS A 191 -12.85 -11.93 1.64
N SER A 192 -11.92 -11.06 2.04
CA SER A 192 -10.97 -10.44 1.10
C SER A 192 -10.21 -11.50 0.32
N VAL A 193 -10.04 -11.27 -0.98
CA VAL A 193 -9.41 -12.19 -1.92
C VAL A 193 -7.90 -11.98 -1.88
N VAL A 194 -7.13 -13.06 -1.75
CA VAL A 194 -5.67 -12.98 -1.83
C VAL A 194 -5.22 -12.59 -3.23
N LEU A 195 -4.13 -11.81 -3.31
CA LEU A 195 -3.64 -11.25 -4.56
C LEU A 195 -3.38 -12.31 -5.65
N SER A 196 -2.83 -13.46 -5.29
CA SER A 196 -2.56 -14.56 -6.24
C SER A 196 -3.84 -15.04 -6.92
N LYS A 197 -4.92 -15.22 -6.15
CA LYS A 197 -6.22 -15.62 -6.68
C LYS A 197 -6.80 -14.53 -7.58
N TYR A 198 -6.77 -13.28 -7.15
CA TYR A 198 -7.27 -12.16 -7.96
C TYR A 198 -6.55 -12.08 -9.32
N ILE A 199 -5.21 -12.20 -9.32
CA ILE A 199 -4.42 -12.19 -10.56
C ILE A 199 -4.88 -13.33 -11.48
N GLN A 200 -4.96 -14.55 -10.96
CA GLN A 200 -5.36 -15.71 -11.78
C GLN A 200 -6.77 -15.55 -12.33
N ASP A 201 -7.74 -15.21 -11.49
CA ASP A 201 -9.13 -15.03 -11.89
C ASP A 201 -9.25 -13.96 -12.99
N SER A 202 -8.45 -12.89 -12.93
CA SER A 202 -8.43 -11.82 -13.93
C SER A 202 -7.97 -12.30 -15.33
N PHE A 203 -7.13 -13.33 -15.41
CA PHE A 203 -6.66 -13.90 -16.67
C PHE A 203 -7.45 -15.13 -17.11
N LEU A 204 -8.23 -15.74 -16.23
CA LEU A 204 -9.05 -16.91 -16.53
C LEU A 204 -10.51 -16.52 -16.86
N ALA A 205 -10.96 -15.35 -16.42
CA ALA A 205 -12.34 -14.91 -16.62
C ALA A 205 -12.66 -14.75 -18.12
N GLY A 206 -13.78 -15.35 -18.52
CA GLY A 206 -14.28 -15.24 -19.91
C GLY A 206 -13.52 -16.05 -20.96
N ASN A 207 -12.54 -16.88 -20.54
CA ASN A 207 -11.82 -17.75 -21.47
C ASN A 207 -12.68 -18.97 -21.80
N ASP A 208 -12.88 -19.21 -23.10
CA ASP A 208 -13.32 -20.50 -23.60
C ASP A 208 -12.15 -21.49 -23.50
N ASP A 209 -12.46 -22.78 -23.71
CA ASP A 209 -11.45 -23.84 -23.65
C ASP A 209 -10.58 -23.96 -24.92
N SER A 210 -10.66 -22.98 -25.86
CA SER A 210 -9.86 -22.98 -27.07
C SER A 210 -8.36 -22.84 -26.79
N ILE A 211 -7.54 -23.45 -27.62
CA ILE A 211 -6.07 -23.40 -27.49
C ILE A 211 -5.59 -21.95 -27.65
N GLU A 212 -6.18 -21.22 -28.57
CA GLU A 212 -5.86 -19.82 -28.88
C GLU A 212 -6.10 -18.93 -27.67
N THR A 213 -7.23 -19.08 -27.00
CA THR A 213 -7.60 -18.31 -25.81
C THR A 213 -6.67 -18.64 -24.64
N LYS A 214 -6.39 -19.94 -24.41
CA LYS A 214 -5.43 -20.35 -23.39
C LYS A 214 -4.01 -19.83 -23.65
N ALA A 215 -3.56 -19.85 -24.91
CA ALA A 215 -2.25 -19.32 -25.29
C ALA A 215 -2.16 -17.80 -25.09
N ASN A 216 -3.23 -17.07 -25.43
CA ASN A 216 -3.30 -15.62 -25.21
C ASN A 216 -3.32 -15.28 -23.70
N ALA A 217 -4.09 -16.02 -22.91
CA ALA A 217 -4.12 -15.86 -21.45
C ALA A 217 -2.74 -16.10 -20.83
N MET A 218 -2.05 -17.16 -21.22
CA MET A 218 -0.68 -17.47 -20.76
C MET A 218 0.29 -16.34 -21.13
N ARG A 219 0.27 -15.87 -22.38
CA ARG A 219 1.14 -14.78 -22.84
C ARG A 219 0.90 -13.48 -22.05
N SER A 220 -0.37 -13.13 -21.85
CA SER A 220 -0.77 -11.93 -21.12
C SER A 220 -0.36 -12.02 -19.65
N PHE A 221 -0.61 -13.17 -19.02
CA PHE A 221 -0.16 -13.44 -17.66
C PHE A 221 1.36 -13.37 -17.52
N GLN A 222 2.13 -14.01 -18.40
CA GLN A 222 3.60 -13.94 -18.38
C GLN A 222 4.11 -12.50 -18.49
N ASN A 223 3.50 -11.68 -19.36
CA ASN A 223 3.87 -10.27 -19.48
C ASN A 223 3.56 -9.48 -18.20
N PHE A 224 2.42 -9.74 -17.58
CA PHE A 224 1.98 -9.09 -16.36
C PHE A 224 2.92 -9.38 -15.19
N ILE A 225 3.29 -10.64 -14.98
CA ILE A 225 4.13 -11.06 -13.86
C ILE A 225 5.62 -10.72 -14.04
N LYS A 226 6.05 -10.16 -15.19
CA LYS A 226 7.46 -9.74 -15.40
C LYS A 226 7.92 -8.77 -14.33
N SER A 227 7.03 -7.90 -13.86
CA SER A 227 7.32 -6.89 -12.84
C SER A 227 7.46 -7.48 -11.42
N ILE A 228 7.05 -8.73 -11.19
CA ILE A 228 7.24 -9.40 -9.90
C ILE A 228 8.71 -9.81 -9.76
N PRO A 229 9.39 -9.39 -8.66
CA PRO A 229 10.76 -9.81 -8.38
C PRO A 229 10.88 -11.35 -8.28
N PRO A 230 12.06 -11.92 -8.53
CA PRO A 230 12.30 -13.34 -8.29
C PRO A 230 12.02 -13.69 -6.83
N SER A 231 11.08 -14.66 -6.61
CA SER A 231 10.62 -15.07 -5.29
C SER A 231 9.95 -16.43 -5.39
N ASN A 232 9.79 -17.14 -4.26
CA ASN A 232 9.01 -18.37 -4.23
C ASN A 232 7.55 -18.09 -4.60
N PHE A 233 7.00 -16.96 -4.18
CA PHE A 233 5.66 -16.52 -4.58
C PHE A 233 5.49 -16.52 -6.10
N LYS A 234 6.43 -15.90 -6.84
CA LYS A 234 6.38 -15.85 -8.31
C LYS A 234 6.42 -17.23 -8.93
N THR A 235 7.30 -18.10 -8.44
CA THR A 235 7.43 -19.47 -8.94
C THR A 235 6.12 -20.24 -8.76
N LEU A 236 5.58 -20.25 -7.54
CA LEU A 236 4.33 -20.93 -7.23
C LEU A 236 3.14 -20.35 -8.00
N LEU A 237 3.09 -19.04 -8.21
CA LEU A 237 2.03 -18.39 -8.98
C LEU A 237 2.06 -18.85 -10.45
N VAL A 238 3.24 -18.98 -11.05
CA VAL A 238 3.42 -19.47 -12.42
C VAL A 238 3.03 -20.94 -12.54
N GLU A 239 3.48 -21.78 -11.61
CA GLU A 239 3.18 -23.21 -11.60
C GLU A 239 1.67 -23.47 -11.48
N ASP A 240 1.00 -22.80 -10.54
CA ASP A 240 -0.44 -22.95 -10.31
C ASP A 240 -1.26 -22.46 -11.51
N PHE A 241 -0.91 -21.29 -12.07
CA PHE A 241 -1.59 -20.76 -13.26
C PHE A 241 -1.41 -21.67 -14.49
N SER A 242 -0.20 -22.16 -14.73
CA SER A 242 0.10 -23.08 -15.82
C SER A 242 -0.67 -24.38 -15.68
N SER A 243 -0.74 -24.95 -14.47
CA SER A 243 -1.52 -26.14 -14.17
C SER A 243 -3.01 -25.97 -14.47
N LYS A 244 -3.59 -24.82 -14.12
CA LYS A 244 -5.01 -24.48 -14.39
C LYS A 244 -5.31 -24.40 -15.88
N LEU A 245 -4.35 -23.97 -16.70
CA LEU A 245 -4.48 -23.92 -18.15
C LEU A 245 -4.14 -25.27 -18.85
N GLY A 246 -3.65 -26.25 -18.09
CA GLY A 246 -3.23 -27.54 -18.63
C GLY A 246 -1.86 -27.54 -19.31
N PHE A 247 -1.05 -26.47 -19.09
CA PHE A 247 0.33 -26.41 -19.58
C PHE A 247 1.30 -27.00 -18.56
N LYS A 248 2.33 -27.71 -19.04
CA LYS A 248 3.51 -28.00 -18.24
C LYS A 248 4.43 -26.78 -18.30
N VAL A 249 4.93 -26.38 -17.15
CA VAL A 249 5.95 -25.32 -17.08
C VAL A 249 7.25 -25.94 -17.57
N ASP A 250 7.74 -25.53 -18.74
CA ASP A 250 9.09 -25.85 -19.15
C ASP A 250 10.08 -25.16 -18.21
N GLU A 251 11.12 -25.86 -17.80
CA GLU A 251 12.14 -25.37 -16.85
C GLU A 251 12.86 -24.10 -17.29
N GLU A 252 12.78 -23.72 -18.56
CA GLU A 252 13.35 -22.48 -19.11
C GLU A 252 12.68 -21.18 -18.63
N ILE A 253 11.46 -21.23 -18.07
CA ILE A 253 10.75 -20.07 -17.50
C ILE A 253 11.10 -19.88 -16.03
N GLN A 254 11.80 -20.81 -15.42
CA GLN A 254 12.30 -20.64 -14.07
C GLN A 254 13.35 -19.50 -14.09
N PRO A 255 13.14 -18.39 -13.33
CA PRO A 255 14.26 -17.51 -13.03
C PRO A 255 15.31 -18.45 -12.45
N SER A 256 16.52 -18.43 -13.03
CA SER A 256 17.64 -19.24 -12.57
C SER A 256 17.94 -18.89 -11.10
N ILE A 257 17.13 -19.40 -10.19
CA ILE A 257 17.55 -19.61 -8.82
C ILE A 257 18.58 -20.72 -8.95
N LYS A 258 19.85 -20.35 -9.16
CA LYS A 258 20.95 -21.27 -8.91
C LYS A 258 20.66 -21.81 -7.53
N LYS A 259 20.15 -23.04 -7.45
CA LYS A 259 20.22 -23.85 -6.26
C LYS A 259 21.70 -23.88 -5.88
N LYS A 260 22.15 -22.94 -5.08
CA LYS A 260 23.33 -23.15 -4.26
C LYS A 260 22.87 -24.30 -3.36
N SER A 261 23.17 -25.51 -3.77
CA SER A 261 23.22 -26.64 -2.87
C SER A 261 24.15 -26.19 -1.74
N PHE A 262 23.56 -25.81 -0.61
CA PHE A 262 24.30 -25.75 0.65
C PHE A 262 24.63 -27.18 1.01
N THR A 263 25.71 -27.70 0.48
CA THR A 263 26.42 -28.79 1.09
C THR A 263 27.04 -28.17 2.35
N ILE A 264 26.40 -28.41 3.48
CA ILE A 264 27.02 -28.19 4.78
C ILE A 264 28.21 -29.11 4.81
N LYS A 265 29.40 -28.64 4.45
CA LYS A 265 30.65 -29.23 4.89
C LYS A 265 30.79 -28.87 6.36
N GLU A 266 30.54 -29.83 7.22
CA GLU A 266 30.99 -29.73 8.60
C GLU A 266 32.50 -29.43 8.62
N ASN A 267 32.88 -28.42 9.40
CA ASN A 267 34.20 -27.86 9.65
C ASN A 267 34.67 -26.77 8.66
N GLU A 268 34.12 -25.58 8.90
CA GLU A 268 34.88 -24.32 8.93
C GLU A 268 33.92 -23.20 9.40
N THR A 269 34.12 -22.71 10.59
CA THR A 269 33.45 -21.56 11.18
C THR A 269 33.87 -20.30 10.40
N PHE A 270 33.19 -20.00 9.30
CA PHE A 270 33.33 -18.72 8.60
C PHE A 270 32.19 -17.81 9.03
N ILE A 271 32.47 -16.98 10.04
CA ILE A 271 31.60 -15.88 10.44
C ILE A 271 31.86 -14.73 9.45
N GLU A 272 31.21 -14.74 8.29
CA GLU A 272 31.13 -13.59 7.39
C GLU A 272 29.89 -12.75 7.72
N SER A 273 29.86 -12.08 8.85
CA SER A 273 28.87 -11.05 9.06
C SER A 273 29.53 -9.69 8.85
N THR A 274 28.99 -8.92 7.90
CA THR A 274 29.37 -7.52 7.65
C THR A 274 29.25 -6.68 8.92
N ILE A 275 28.40 -7.09 9.86
CA ILE A 275 28.20 -6.48 11.17
C ILE A 275 29.41 -6.75 12.07
N LEU A 276 29.92 -7.98 12.12
CA LEU A 276 31.09 -8.33 12.95
C LEU A 276 32.36 -7.60 12.46
N LYS A 277 32.54 -7.48 11.14
CA LYS A 277 33.63 -6.70 10.58
C LYS A 277 33.53 -5.21 10.94
N LYS A 278 32.33 -4.65 10.95
CA LYS A 278 32.09 -3.26 11.40
C LYS A 278 32.31 -3.08 12.89
N ILE A 279 31.86 -4.02 13.71
CA ILE A 279 32.12 -4.01 15.15
C ILE A 279 33.62 -4.12 15.41
N LEU A 280 34.31 -5.03 14.73
CA LEU A 280 35.77 -5.20 14.87
C LEU A 280 36.53 -3.94 14.44
N ALA A 281 36.12 -3.27 13.37
CA ALA A 281 36.72 -2.00 12.95
C ALA A 281 36.56 -0.91 14.02
N VAL A 282 35.36 -0.79 14.61
CA VAL A 282 35.11 0.18 15.70
C VAL A 282 35.91 -0.15 16.94
N VAL A 283 36.08 -1.44 17.29
CA VAL A 283 36.91 -1.88 18.43
C VAL A 283 38.38 -1.54 18.23
N LEU A 284 38.88 -1.71 16.98
CA LEU A 284 40.29 -1.43 16.65
C LEU A 284 40.57 0.08 16.54
N ASP A 285 39.61 0.87 16.07
CA ASP A 285 39.79 2.33 15.94
C ASP A 285 39.62 3.08 17.27
N PHE A 286 38.90 2.50 18.24
CA PHE A 286 38.59 3.15 19.52
C PHE A 286 38.75 2.20 20.75
N PRO A 287 39.94 1.62 20.98
CA PRO A 287 40.12 0.59 22.01
C PRO A 287 39.86 1.06 23.44
N GLY A 288 39.93 2.36 23.70
CA GLY A 288 39.71 2.94 25.06
C GLY A 288 38.25 3.28 25.40
N ARG A 289 37.29 3.02 24.48
CA ARG A 289 35.87 3.36 24.69
C ARG A 289 34.96 2.14 24.87
N ILE A 290 35.51 0.94 24.90
CA ILE A 290 34.72 -0.30 24.96
C ILE A 290 34.80 -0.86 26.35
N ASN A 291 33.64 -0.94 27.01
CA ASN A 291 33.52 -1.68 28.26
C ASN A 291 33.43 -3.18 27.95
N LEU A 292 34.46 -3.94 28.26
CA LEU A 292 34.57 -5.39 28.01
C LEU A 292 33.56 -6.23 28.79
N ASP A 293 32.89 -5.66 29.79
CA ASP A 293 31.86 -6.35 30.60
C ASP A 293 30.58 -6.64 29.77
N LEU A 294 30.42 -6.02 28.59
CA LEU A 294 29.30 -6.29 27.68
C LEU A 294 29.42 -7.63 26.95
N PHE A 295 30.58 -8.26 26.94
CA PHE A 295 30.78 -9.54 26.24
C PHE A 295 30.55 -10.77 27.12
N SER A 296 30.33 -10.59 28.43
CA SER A 296 30.03 -11.70 29.36
C SER A 296 28.60 -12.26 29.28
N TYR A 297 27.76 -11.73 28.34
CA TYR A 297 26.40 -12.19 28.12
C TYR A 297 26.22 -13.10 26.89
N PHE A 298 27.36 -13.54 26.29
CA PHE A 298 27.31 -14.39 25.07
C PHE A 298 27.98 -15.77 25.27
N ASP A 299 28.06 -16.25 26.51
CA ASP A 299 28.38 -17.65 26.82
C ASP A 299 27.10 -18.48 27.02
#